data_0dea596226cca54e2a8e54f1cff00a52
#
_entry.id   0dea596226cca54e2a8e54f1cff00a52
#
_cell.length_a   1.000
_cell.length_b   1.000
_cell.length_c   1.000
_cell.angle_alpha   90.00
_cell.angle_beta   90.00
_cell.angle_gamma   90.00
#
_symmetry.space_group_name_H-M   'P 1'
#
loop_
_entity.id
_entity.type
_entity.pdbx_description
1 polymer ?
#
loop_
_entity_poly.entity_id
_entity_poly.type
_entity_poly.pdbx_seq_one_letter_code
_entity_poly.pdbx_strand_id
1 'polypeptide(L)'
;MSWKCSSYEFDTRMPVIMGILNVTPDSFSDGGMHASADAAIEHALRMVEEGAHIIDVGGESTRPGAAPVAVEEELARTVEVVRALADQGICVSIDTRHAEVARACVEAGASVINDVSGFRDPAMVEVARACDAGLVVMHMKGEPATMQDDPVYDDVVNEVRDYLADQARMLEEAGVSRERICLDPGPGFGKTAKQTRELMLNLHELARLGYPLMVAVSRKSYLGVLYGIENPLERDDVSAEESLAAVELGASIVRTHNVARTAAALRNLRPYCFVALGCNVALVGNPGEEQEAKIAQLSQAIGDLSMLPDSQLIDVSSFYDTEPAYLEDQDRFVNAVALIRTGIGPHDLLAYLHAIENKYGRVRTVRNGPRTCDLDILDYQCYVCDDEKLTLPHPRLTERDFTVKPLLEIRPGHVLADGTPVTPDGVTLGWANKIERHA
;
A
#
# COMPACT_ATOMS: atom_id res chain seq x y z
N MET A 1 -8.22 -3.63 -5.72
CA MET A 1 -8.29 -4.24 -4.36
C MET A 1 -9.26 -3.40 -3.55
N SER A 2 -10.13 -3.99 -2.73
CA SER A 2 -11.04 -3.25 -1.86
C SER A 2 -10.78 -3.62 -0.39
N TRP A 3 -11.16 -2.72 0.52
CA TRP A 3 -11.14 -2.94 1.96
C TRP A 3 -12.55 -2.81 2.51
N LYS A 4 -13.09 -3.89 3.07
CA LYS A 4 -14.44 -3.94 3.62
C LYS A 4 -14.45 -3.63 5.11
N CYS A 5 -15.29 -2.69 5.49
CA CYS A 5 -15.43 -2.17 6.84
C CYS A 5 -16.91 -2.08 7.19
N SER A 6 -17.52 -3.18 7.63
CA SER A 6 -18.97 -3.26 7.89
C SER A 6 -19.79 -2.90 6.63
N SER A 7 -20.57 -1.83 6.67
CA SER A 7 -21.37 -1.32 5.53
C SER A 7 -20.57 -0.49 4.52
N TYR A 8 -19.31 -0.19 4.80
CA TYR A 8 -18.43 0.58 3.93
C TYR A 8 -17.49 -0.32 3.14
N GLU A 9 -17.19 0.09 1.91
CA GLU A 9 -16.18 -0.54 1.08
C GLU A 9 -15.31 0.54 0.42
N PHE A 10 -14.01 0.46 0.64
CA PHE A 10 -13.05 1.42 0.11
C PHE A 10 -12.28 0.82 -1.06
N ASP A 11 -12.32 1.50 -2.22
CA ASP A 11 -11.46 1.18 -3.35
C ASP A 11 -10.03 1.65 -3.05
N THR A 12 -9.15 0.71 -2.75
CA THR A 12 -7.77 1.00 -2.37
C THR A 12 -6.85 1.36 -3.55
N ARG A 13 -7.39 1.50 -4.76
CA ARG A 13 -6.68 2.13 -5.90
C ARG A 13 -6.50 3.63 -5.69
N MET A 14 -7.38 4.24 -4.91
CA MET A 14 -7.29 5.64 -4.48
C MET A 14 -6.93 5.70 -2.99
N PRO A 15 -6.12 6.68 -2.56
CA PRO A 15 -5.74 6.78 -1.16
C PRO A 15 -6.93 7.12 -0.27
N VAL A 16 -7.07 6.40 0.84
CA VAL A 16 -8.07 6.63 1.88
C VAL A 16 -7.43 7.43 3.00
N ILE A 17 -8.06 8.54 3.41
CA ILE A 17 -7.58 9.38 4.52
C ILE A 17 -8.35 9.01 5.78
N MET A 18 -7.61 8.64 6.83
CA MET A 18 -8.11 8.36 8.17
C MET A 18 -7.68 9.50 9.11
N GLY A 19 -8.63 10.29 9.57
CA GLY A 19 -8.39 11.42 10.48
C GLY A 19 -8.27 10.94 11.93
N ILE A 20 -7.23 11.38 12.65
CA ILE A 20 -6.96 11.01 14.05
C ILE A 20 -7.77 11.91 14.97
N LEU A 21 -8.67 11.33 15.77
CA LEU A 21 -9.43 11.99 16.80
C LEU A 21 -9.09 11.45 18.20
N ASN A 22 -8.18 12.15 18.91
CA ASN A 22 -7.85 11.78 20.28
C ASN A 22 -8.86 12.39 21.27
N VAL A 23 -9.58 11.54 22.01
CA VAL A 23 -10.54 11.94 23.04
C VAL A 23 -9.87 11.76 24.41
N THR A 24 -8.86 12.60 24.68
CA THR A 24 -8.10 12.59 25.94
C THR A 24 -8.35 13.88 26.71
N PRO A 25 -8.23 13.87 28.07
CA PRO A 25 -8.50 15.06 28.90
C PRO A 25 -7.69 16.29 28.48
N ASP A 26 -6.47 16.10 28.02
CA ASP A 26 -5.56 17.17 27.57
C ASP A 26 -5.97 17.80 26.24
N SER A 27 -6.81 17.10 25.45
CA SER A 27 -7.23 17.56 24.12
C SER A 27 -8.35 18.59 24.17
N PHE A 28 -9.13 18.68 25.31
CA PHE A 28 -10.34 19.49 25.42
C PHE A 28 -10.53 20.02 26.86
N SER A 29 -9.57 20.74 27.42
CA SER A 29 -9.32 20.95 28.84
C SER A 29 -10.30 21.83 29.65
N ASP A 30 -11.38 22.42 29.10
CA ASP A 30 -12.15 23.44 29.80
C ASP A 30 -13.64 23.19 30.10
N GLY A 31 -14.22 22.01 29.84
CA GLY A 31 -15.69 21.89 29.90
C GLY A 31 -16.33 20.65 30.53
N GLY A 32 -15.58 19.70 31.07
CA GLY A 32 -16.11 18.40 31.53
C GLY A 32 -16.37 17.41 30.39
N MET A 33 -16.76 16.15 30.70
CA MET A 33 -16.84 15.06 29.72
C MET A 33 -17.80 15.33 28.53
N HIS A 34 -18.98 15.91 28.76
CA HIS A 34 -19.92 16.20 27.68
C HIS A 34 -19.47 17.33 26.75
N ALA A 35 -18.87 18.41 27.30
CA ALA A 35 -18.32 19.48 26.47
C ALA A 35 -17.11 19.01 25.64
N SER A 36 -16.37 18.01 26.13
CA SER A 36 -15.28 17.40 25.40
C SER A 36 -15.78 16.47 24.27
N ALA A 37 -16.89 15.77 24.46
CA ALA A 37 -17.51 14.95 23.42
C ALA A 37 -18.05 15.80 22.26
N ASP A 38 -18.79 16.88 22.56
CA ASP A 38 -19.30 17.80 21.54
C ASP A 38 -18.18 18.44 20.72
N ALA A 39 -17.10 18.89 21.38
CA ALA A 39 -15.94 19.45 20.71
C ALA A 39 -15.20 18.40 19.84
N ALA A 40 -15.13 17.15 20.28
CA ALA A 40 -14.57 16.04 19.52
C ALA A 40 -15.40 15.75 18.26
N ILE A 41 -16.74 15.70 18.41
CA ILE A 41 -17.67 15.50 17.29
C ILE A 41 -17.53 16.65 16.27
N GLU A 42 -17.52 17.89 16.73
CA GLU A 42 -17.34 19.05 15.84
C GLU A 42 -15.99 19.00 15.10
N HIS A 43 -14.92 18.59 15.77
CA HIS A 43 -13.61 18.40 15.13
C HIS A 43 -13.65 17.28 14.09
N ALA A 44 -14.30 16.15 14.39
CA ALA A 44 -14.46 15.05 13.46
C ALA A 44 -15.23 15.50 12.19
N LEU A 45 -16.31 16.26 12.33
CA LEU A 45 -17.07 16.80 11.21
C LEU A 45 -16.21 17.71 10.33
N ARG A 46 -15.39 18.57 10.92
CA ARG A 46 -14.43 19.40 10.15
C ARG A 46 -13.42 18.53 9.38
N MET A 47 -12.90 17.45 9.99
CA MET A 47 -12.00 16.52 9.29
C MET A 47 -12.68 15.84 8.10
N VAL A 48 -13.97 15.51 8.21
CA VAL A 48 -14.76 14.97 7.08
C VAL A 48 -14.90 16.02 5.96
N GLU A 49 -15.19 17.26 6.29
CA GLU A 49 -15.25 18.38 5.31
C GLU A 49 -13.89 18.63 4.65
N GLU A 50 -12.79 18.41 5.36
CA GLU A 50 -11.42 18.51 4.86
C GLU A 50 -10.99 17.32 3.97
N GLY A 51 -11.79 16.25 3.93
CA GLY A 51 -11.58 15.09 3.07
C GLY A 51 -11.20 13.79 3.80
N ALA A 52 -11.43 13.67 5.10
CA ALA A 52 -11.31 12.38 5.79
C ALA A 52 -12.43 11.43 5.34
N HIS A 53 -12.05 10.19 5.03
CA HIS A 53 -12.98 9.11 4.71
C HIS A 53 -13.37 8.29 5.94
N ILE A 54 -12.49 8.25 6.93
CA ILE A 54 -12.63 7.50 8.19
C ILE A 54 -12.19 8.43 9.32
N ILE A 55 -12.90 8.40 10.45
CA ILE A 55 -12.49 9.06 11.69
C ILE A 55 -12.05 8.00 12.69
N ASP A 56 -10.80 8.08 13.13
CA ASP A 56 -10.18 7.11 14.05
C ASP A 56 -10.18 7.66 15.47
N VAL A 57 -11.09 7.15 16.30
CA VAL A 57 -11.33 7.61 17.67
C VAL A 57 -10.43 6.86 18.64
N GLY A 58 -9.60 7.56 19.39
CA GLY A 58 -8.72 6.98 20.41
C GLY A 58 -8.94 7.57 21.78
N GLY A 59 -9.22 6.73 22.78
CA GLY A 59 -9.39 7.11 24.21
C GLY A 59 -8.14 6.99 25.06
N GLU A 60 -7.15 6.22 24.60
CA GLU A 60 -5.84 6.01 25.21
C GLU A 60 -4.72 6.57 24.32
N SER A 61 -3.74 7.21 24.91
CA SER A 61 -2.54 7.62 24.16
C SER A 61 -1.54 6.47 24.09
N THR A 62 -1.20 6.03 22.89
CA THR A 62 -0.18 4.97 22.64
C THR A 62 1.22 5.55 22.40
N ARG A 63 1.44 6.85 22.73
CA ARG A 63 2.77 7.48 22.63
C ARG A 63 3.74 6.86 23.65
N PRO A 64 5.05 6.80 23.33
CA PRO A 64 6.05 6.33 24.30
C PRO A 64 5.94 7.06 25.64
N GLY A 65 5.85 6.30 26.73
CA GLY A 65 5.77 6.85 28.09
C GLY A 65 4.38 7.35 28.52
N ALA A 66 3.34 7.19 27.71
CA ALA A 66 1.98 7.49 28.13
C ALA A 66 1.54 6.51 29.24
N ALA A 67 0.82 7.03 30.25
CA ALA A 67 0.24 6.20 31.30
C ALA A 67 -0.94 5.37 30.73
N PRO A 68 -1.07 4.09 31.10
CA PRO A 68 -2.22 3.29 30.73
C PRO A 68 -3.53 3.89 31.24
N VAL A 69 -4.59 3.79 30.46
CA VAL A 69 -5.93 4.22 30.82
C VAL A 69 -6.74 2.99 31.23
N ALA A 70 -7.57 3.11 32.28
CA ALA A 70 -8.47 2.03 32.67
C ALA A 70 -9.55 1.82 31.59
N VAL A 71 -9.96 0.56 31.39
CA VAL A 71 -10.97 0.19 30.38
C VAL A 71 -12.26 0.98 30.55
N GLU A 72 -12.72 1.15 31.78
CA GLU A 72 -13.94 1.90 32.11
C GLU A 72 -13.83 3.38 31.69
N GLU A 73 -12.66 3.97 31.85
CA GLU A 73 -12.40 5.35 31.47
C GLU A 73 -12.32 5.49 29.94
N GLU A 74 -11.65 4.55 29.26
CA GLU A 74 -11.59 4.52 27.78
C GLU A 74 -12.99 4.37 27.18
N LEU A 75 -13.83 3.47 27.73
CA LEU A 75 -15.23 3.31 27.35
C LEU A 75 -16.02 4.62 27.51
N ALA A 76 -15.86 5.29 28.64
CA ALA A 76 -16.55 6.56 28.92
C ALA A 76 -16.16 7.68 27.95
N ARG A 77 -14.92 7.67 27.46
CA ARG A 77 -14.42 8.66 26.48
C ARG A 77 -14.92 8.39 25.07
N THR A 78 -14.98 7.12 24.66
CA THR A 78 -15.06 6.75 23.22
C THR A 78 -16.47 6.39 22.76
N VAL A 79 -17.25 5.64 23.53
CA VAL A 79 -18.51 5.03 23.07
C VAL A 79 -19.55 6.07 22.63
N GLU A 80 -19.69 7.18 23.36
CA GLU A 80 -20.65 8.25 23.03
C GLU A 80 -20.24 8.96 21.72
N VAL A 81 -18.95 9.27 21.56
CA VAL A 81 -18.39 9.91 20.35
C VAL A 81 -18.55 9.00 19.14
N VAL A 82 -18.20 7.71 19.27
CA VAL A 82 -18.37 6.71 18.20
C VAL A 82 -19.82 6.65 17.74
N ARG A 83 -20.79 6.53 18.70
CA ARG A 83 -22.21 6.46 18.36
C ARG A 83 -22.68 7.71 17.63
N ALA A 84 -22.35 8.89 18.16
CA ALA A 84 -22.78 10.16 17.58
C ALA A 84 -22.25 10.39 16.15
N LEU A 85 -21.04 9.92 15.84
CA LEU A 85 -20.47 9.99 14.49
C LEU A 85 -21.08 8.93 13.56
N ALA A 86 -21.26 7.70 14.05
CA ALA A 86 -21.87 6.62 13.28
C ALA A 86 -23.32 6.92 12.91
N ASP A 87 -24.11 7.52 13.82
CA ASP A 87 -25.49 7.97 13.58
C ASP A 87 -25.59 9.05 12.48
N GLN A 88 -24.49 9.76 12.20
CA GLN A 88 -24.38 10.72 11.10
C GLN A 88 -23.89 10.08 9.79
N GLY A 89 -23.72 8.77 9.73
CA GLY A 89 -23.26 8.04 8.54
C GLY A 89 -21.76 8.17 8.27
N ILE A 90 -20.96 8.51 9.29
CA ILE A 90 -19.51 8.60 9.18
C ILE A 90 -18.91 7.21 9.45
N CYS A 91 -17.96 6.78 8.62
CA CYS A 91 -17.18 5.58 8.90
C CYS A 91 -16.24 5.86 10.10
N VAL A 92 -16.45 5.16 11.20
CA VAL A 92 -15.70 5.34 12.44
C VAL A 92 -14.78 4.15 12.67
N SER A 93 -13.52 4.44 12.99
CA SER A 93 -12.54 3.51 13.52
C SER A 93 -12.38 3.72 15.02
N ILE A 94 -12.18 2.64 15.76
CA ILE A 94 -11.78 2.69 17.18
C ILE A 94 -10.31 2.27 17.31
N ASP A 95 -9.45 3.19 17.80
CA ASP A 95 -8.03 2.92 18.11
C ASP A 95 -7.95 2.43 19.56
N THR A 96 -7.90 1.11 19.73
CA THR A 96 -7.83 0.46 21.05
C THR A 96 -7.14 -0.89 20.98
N ARG A 97 -6.47 -1.27 22.08
CA ARG A 97 -5.92 -2.60 22.32
C ARG A 97 -6.77 -3.43 23.31
N HIS A 98 -7.88 -2.85 23.82
CA HIS A 98 -8.75 -3.50 24.78
C HIS A 98 -9.98 -4.08 24.09
N ALA A 99 -10.16 -5.42 24.18
CA ALA A 99 -11.25 -6.14 23.53
C ALA A 99 -12.67 -5.67 23.98
N GLU A 100 -12.81 -5.28 25.24
CA GLU A 100 -14.04 -4.75 25.81
C GLU A 100 -14.43 -3.41 25.15
N VAL A 101 -13.45 -2.52 24.96
CA VAL A 101 -13.65 -1.22 24.29
C VAL A 101 -13.99 -1.43 22.82
N ALA A 102 -13.24 -2.29 22.12
CA ALA A 102 -13.51 -2.63 20.72
C ALA A 102 -14.94 -3.15 20.54
N ARG A 103 -15.38 -4.09 21.39
CA ARG A 103 -16.73 -4.64 21.34
C ARG A 103 -17.81 -3.57 21.54
N ALA A 104 -17.68 -2.77 22.59
CA ALA A 104 -18.65 -1.72 22.91
C ALA A 104 -18.74 -0.66 21.81
N CYS A 105 -17.61 -0.28 21.21
CA CYS A 105 -17.56 0.67 20.11
C CYS A 105 -18.13 0.09 18.80
N VAL A 106 -17.89 -1.19 18.49
CA VAL A 106 -18.52 -1.86 17.34
C VAL A 106 -20.04 -1.92 17.54
N GLU A 107 -20.53 -2.24 18.73
CA GLU A 107 -21.97 -2.19 19.08
C GLU A 107 -22.53 -0.76 18.99
N ALA A 108 -21.71 0.26 19.21
CA ALA A 108 -22.07 1.67 19.04
C ALA A 108 -22.00 2.16 17.59
N GLY A 109 -21.50 1.34 16.63
CA GLY A 109 -21.48 1.63 15.19
C GLY A 109 -20.08 1.83 14.59
N ALA A 110 -18.99 1.56 15.34
CA ALA A 110 -17.66 1.56 14.76
C ALA A 110 -17.56 0.50 13.65
N SER A 111 -17.01 0.90 12.52
CA SER A 111 -16.87 0.07 11.31
C SER A 111 -15.43 -0.45 11.10
N VAL A 112 -14.48 0.01 11.91
CA VAL A 112 -13.07 -0.42 11.89
C VAL A 112 -12.56 -0.61 13.32
N ILE A 113 -11.77 -1.66 13.54
CA ILE A 113 -10.96 -1.86 14.77
C ILE A 113 -9.51 -1.63 14.39
N ASN A 114 -8.89 -0.61 14.97
CA ASN A 114 -7.48 -0.30 14.80
C ASN A 114 -6.74 -0.73 16.07
N ASP A 115 -6.07 -1.91 16.01
CA ASP A 115 -5.37 -2.48 17.17
C ASP A 115 -3.86 -2.36 17.01
N VAL A 116 -3.27 -1.41 17.75
CA VAL A 116 -1.82 -1.20 17.78
C VAL A 116 -1.03 -2.40 18.35
N SER A 117 -1.71 -3.34 19.04
CA SER A 117 -1.10 -4.60 19.50
C SER A 117 -1.06 -5.67 18.40
N GLY A 118 -1.75 -5.47 17.27
CA GLY A 118 -1.76 -6.39 16.13
C GLY A 118 -2.59 -7.65 16.38
N PHE A 119 -3.66 -7.57 17.14
CA PHE A 119 -4.54 -8.71 17.46
C PHE A 119 -3.81 -9.86 18.18
N ARG A 120 -2.82 -9.53 19.04
CA ARG A 120 -2.11 -10.51 19.86
C ARG A 120 -2.97 -11.07 21.02
N ASP A 121 -3.98 -10.30 21.46
CA ASP A 121 -4.94 -10.74 22.48
C ASP A 121 -6.00 -11.65 21.86
N PRO A 122 -6.15 -12.92 22.32
CA PRO A 122 -7.20 -13.82 21.86
C PRO A 122 -8.61 -13.24 22.05
N ALA A 123 -8.86 -12.42 23.07
CA ALA A 123 -10.14 -11.77 23.28
C ALA A 123 -10.46 -10.76 22.16
N MET A 124 -9.45 -10.05 21.63
CA MET A 124 -9.60 -9.15 20.48
C MET A 124 -9.89 -9.93 19.20
N VAL A 125 -9.26 -11.08 19.00
CA VAL A 125 -9.56 -12.00 17.87
C VAL A 125 -11.01 -12.46 17.91
N GLU A 126 -11.55 -12.79 19.08
CA GLU A 126 -12.98 -13.18 19.24
C GLU A 126 -13.92 -12.00 18.89
N VAL A 127 -13.57 -10.76 19.24
CA VAL A 127 -14.34 -9.57 18.80
C VAL A 127 -14.30 -9.43 17.28
N ALA A 128 -13.12 -9.56 16.66
CA ALA A 128 -12.95 -9.48 15.21
C ALA A 128 -13.76 -10.53 14.44
N ARG A 129 -13.88 -11.76 15.00
CA ARG A 129 -14.70 -12.84 14.43
C ARG A 129 -16.20 -12.60 14.56
N ALA A 130 -16.62 -11.94 15.63
CA ALA A 130 -18.03 -11.76 15.96
C ALA A 130 -18.68 -10.56 15.25
N CYS A 131 -17.90 -9.77 14.48
CA CYS A 131 -18.39 -8.58 13.79
C CYS A 131 -17.92 -8.55 12.33
N ASP A 132 -18.39 -7.56 11.55
CA ASP A 132 -18.00 -7.32 10.16
C ASP A 132 -17.08 -6.09 10.00
N ALA A 133 -16.55 -5.53 11.09
CA ALA A 133 -15.65 -4.38 11.07
C ALA A 133 -14.37 -4.69 10.28
N GLY A 134 -13.84 -3.69 9.58
CA GLY A 134 -12.48 -3.74 9.03
C GLY A 134 -11.45 -3.79 10.16
N LEU A 135 -10.31 -4.43 9.92
CA LEU A 135 -9.27 -4.62 10.93
C LEU A 135 -7.99 -3.96 10.46
N VAL A 136 -7.37 -3.14 11.32
CA VAL A 136 -6.00 -2.66 11.12
C VAL A 136 -5.06 -3.41 12.04
N VAL A 137 -4.17 -4.20 11.44
CA VAL A 137 -3.21 -5.07 12.11
C VAL A 137 -1.85 -4.40 12.11
N MET A 138 -1.41 -3.90 13.27
CA MET A 138 -0.15 -3.14 13.33
C MET A 138 1.01 -3.99 13.88
N HIS A 139 2.19 -3.74 13.32
CA HIS A 139 3.45 -4.26 13.87
C HIS A 139 4.03 -3.33 14.93
N MET A 140 4.24 -3.86 16.13
CA MET A 140 5.00 -3.23 17.19
C MET A 140 5.94 -4.24 17.85
N LYS A 141 7.21 -3.90 18.01
CA LYS A 141 8.17 -4.71 18.79
C LYS A 141 8.16 -4.24 20.24
N GLY A 142 7.84 -5.15 21.15
CA GLY A 142 7.67 -4.82 22.58
C GLY A 142 6.28 -4.28 22.92
N GLU A 143 6.19 -3.49 23.98
CA GLU A 143 4.98 -2.84 24.49
C GLU A 143 5.15 -1.31 24.43
N PRO A 144 4.04 -0.51 24.38
CA PRO A 144 4.14 0.95 24.25
C PRO A 144 5.07 1.62 25.28
N ALA A 145 5.13 1.09 26.48
CA ALA A 145 5.97 1.64 27.56
C ALA A 145 7.48 1.39 27.34
N THR A 146 7.86 0.31 26.69
CA THR A 146 9.27 -0.17 26.58
C THR A 146 9.75 -0.32 25.14
N MET A 147 8.89 -0.11 24.14
CA MET A 147 9.19 -0.35 22.73
C MET A 147 10.38 0.44 22.16
N GLN A 148 10.79 1.52 22.83
CA GLN A 148 11.92 2.35 22.42
C GLN A 148 13.23 1.97 23.13
N ASP A 149 13.20 1.00 24.06
CA ASP A 149 14.36 0.54 24.78
C ASP A 149 15.18 -0.42 23.89
N ASP A 150 16.05 0.15 23.06
CA ASP A 150 17.00 -0.54 22.16
C ASP A 150 16.33 -1.55 21.19
N PRO A 151 15.49 -1.10 20.25
CA PRO A 151 14.87 -1.99 19.27
C PRO A 151 15.91 -2.55 18.29
N VAL A 152 16.15 -3.86 18.33
CA VAL A 152 17.12 -4.57 17.48
C VAL A 152 16.38 -5.33 16.37
N TYR A 153 16.82 -5.17 15.12
CA TYR A 153 16.42 -5.93 13.94
C TYR A 153 17.65 -6.34 13.16
N ASP A 154 17.68 -7.54 12.65
CA ASP A 154 18.67 -7.97 11.66
C ASP A 154 18.27 -7.42 10.28
N ASP A 155 17.00 -7.51 9.93
CA ASP A 155 16.39 -6.95 8.72
C ASP A 155 14.97 -6.44 9.05
N VAL A 156 14.85 -5.13 9.26
CA VAL A 156 13.58 -4.55 9.69
C VAL A 156 12.45 -4.72 8.68
N VAL A 157 12.77 -4.74 7.38
CA VAL A 157 11.76 -4.86 6.32
C VAL A 157 11.19 -6.27 6.29
N ASN A 158 12.06 -7.28 6.23
CA ASN A 158 11.65 -8.67 6.19
C ASN A 158 11.00 -9.11 7.50
N GLU A 159 11.54 -8.72 8.67
CA GLU A 159 10.95 -9.08 9.97
C GLU A 159 9.53 -8.48 10.14
N VAL A 160 9.32 -7.23 9.73
CA VAL A 160 7.99 -6.59 9.79
C VAL A 160 7.03 -7.22 8.79
N ARG A 161 7.49 -7.49 7.55
CA ARG A 161 6.68 -8.15 6.52
C ARG A 161 6.22 -9.53 6.99
N ASP A 162 7.13 -10.35 7.49
CA ASP A 162 6.85 -11.72 7.88
C ASP A 162 5.91 -11.76 9.10
N TYR A 163 6.12 -10.87 10.08
CA TYR A 163 5.20 -10.71 11.22
C TYR A 163 3.78 -10.36 10.75
N LEU A 164 3.63 -9.37 9.87
CA LEU A 164 2.32 -8.95 9.37
C LEU A 164 1.64 -10.05 8.55
N ALA A 165 2.41 -10.80 7.76
CA ALA A 165 1.91 -11.96 7.02
C ALA A 165 1.40 -13.06 7.96
N ASP A 166 2.12 -13.34 9.05
CA ASP A 166 1.73 -14.36 10.04
C ASP A 166 0.48 -13.93 10.80
N GLN A 167 0.38 -12.66 11.20
CA GLN A 167 -0.82 -12.15 11.89
C GLN A 167 -2.05 -12.15 10.98
N ALA A 168 -1.91 -11.75 9.73
CA ALA A 168 -3.00 -11.82 8.77
C ALA A 168 -3.48 -13.28 8.56
N ARG A 169 -2.54 -14.21 8.41
CA ARG A 169 -2.86 -15.65 8.29
C ARG A 169 -3.57 -16.18 9.54
N MET A 170 -3.12 -15.83 10.72
CA MET A 170 -3.75 -16.21 11.98
C MET A 170 -5.21 -15.74 12.05
N LEU A 171 -5.49 -14.50 11.61
CA LEU A 171 -6.86 -13.97 11.55
C LEU A 171 -7.71 -14.67 10.49
N GLU A 172 -7.16 -14.97 9.32
CA GLU A 172 -7.86 -15.75 8.28
C GLU A 172 -8.20 -17.18 8.78
N GLU A 173 -7.25 -17.86 9.44
CA GLU A 173 -7.46 -19.17 10.06
C GLU A 173 -8.50 -19.13 11.19
N ALA A 174 -8.60 -18.00 11.91
CA ALA A 174 -9.65 -17.75 12.88
C ALA A 174 -11.03 -17.47 12.25
N GLY A 175 -11.12 -17.35 10.91
CA GLY A 175 -12.37 -17.15 10.17
C GLY A 175 -12.67 -15.70 9.81
N VAL A 176 -11.72 -14.79 9.94
CA VAL A 176 -11.85 -13.41 9.46
C VAL A 176 -11.65 -13.37 7.94
N SER A 177 -12.53 -12.71 7.20
CA SER A 177 -12.38 -12.54 5.75
C SER A 177 -11.18 -11.66 5.40
N ARG A 178 -10.35 -12.12 4.45
CA ARG A 178 -9.17 -11.42 3.96
C ARG A 178 -9.42 -9.97 3.57
N GLU A 179 -10.54 -9.71 2.93
CA GLU A 179 -10.94 -8.37 2.45
C GLU A 179 -11.23 -7.36 3.56
N ARG A 180 -11.31 -7.81 4.83
CA ARG A 180 -11.46 -6.97 6.01
C ARG A 180 -10.13 -6.57 6.65
N ILE A 181 -9.02 -7.22 6.29
CA ILE A 181 -7.71 -7.04 6.90
C ILE A 181 -6.93 -5.94 6.18
N CYS A 182 -6.43 -4.97 6.94
CA CYS A 182 -5.49 -3.94 6.53
C CYS A 182 -4.23 -4.05 7.41
N LEU A 183 -3.05 -3.95 6.83
CA LEU A 183 -1.78 -4.06 7.55
C LEU A 183 -1.19 -2.68 7.82
N ASP A 184 -0.55 -2.49 8.99
CA ASP A 184 0.21 -1.27 9.33
C ASP A 184 1.63 -1.66 9.77
N PRO A 185 2.69 -1.20 9.09
CA PRO A 185 4.08 -1.45 9.46
C PRO A 185 4.47 -0.83 10.81
N GLY A 186 3.64 0.03 11.39
CA GLY A 186 3.88 0.68 12.68
C GLY A 186 5.13 1.57 12.67
N PRO A 187 5.25 2.57 11.77
CA PRO A 187 6.42 3.45 11.75
C PRO A 187 6.63 4.11 13.11
N GLY A 188 7.84 4.01 13.67
CA GLY A 188 8.19 4.55 14.99
C GLY A 188 7.75 3.72 16.19
N PHE A 189 7.03 2.61 16.02
CA PHE A 189 6.68 1.68 17.10
C PHE A 189 7.73 0.57 17.21
N GLY A 190 8.55 0.60 18.28
CA GLY A 190 9.66 -0.33 18.47
C GLY A 190 10.67 -0.28 17.32
N LYS A 191 10.95 0.90 16.80
CA LYS A 191 11.89 1.13 15.69
C LYS A 191 12.63 2.47 15.89
N THR A 192 13.94 2.49 15.65
CA THR A 192 14.73 3.72 15.57
C THR A 192 14.30 4.56 14.34
N ALA A 193 14.73 5.82 14.29
CA ALA A 193 14.46 6.68 13.13
C ALA A 193 15.06 6.10 11.83
N LYS A 194 16.25 5.49 11.89
CA LYS A 194 16.90 4.83 10.75
C LYS A 194 16.10 3.62 10.25
N GLN A 195 15.72 2.72 11.16
CA GLN A 195 14.90 1.53 10.84
C GLN A 195 13.52 1.92 10.29
N THR A 196 12.90 2.96 10.89
CA THR A 196 11.64 3.51 10.36
C THR A 196 11.81 4.04 8.95
N ARG A 197 12.87 4.81 8.67
CA ARG A 197 13.14 5.33 7.33
C ARG A 197 13.37 4.20 6.33
N GLU A 198 14.17 3.20 6.68
CA GLU A 198 14.42 2.02 5.86
C GLU A 198 13.13 1.28 5.51
N LEU A 199 12.27 1.03 6.51
CA LEU A 199 10.97 0.39 6.33
C LEU A 199 10.06 1.21 5.41
N MET A 200 9.98 2.53 5.60
CA MET A 200 9.16 3.42 4.79
C MET A 200 9.59 3.49 3.33
N LEU A 201 10.90 3.40 3.05
CA LEU A 201 11.44 3.36 1.70
C LEU A 201 11.17 2.04 0.96
N ASN A 202 10.83 0.98 1.70
CA ASN A 202 10.59 -0.37 1.17
C ASN A 202 9.14 -0.84 1.36
N LEU A 203 8.17 0.08 1.43
CA LEU A 203 6.74 -0.26 1.60
C LEU A 203 6.20 -1.16 0.48
N HIS A 204 6.76 -1.09 -0.73
CA HIS A 204 6.41 -1.97 -1.84
C HIS A 204 6.58 -3.45 -1.51
N GLU A 205 7.57 -3.83 -0.68
CA GLU A 205 7.75 -5.21 -0.23
C GLU A 205 6.57 -5.68 0.65
N LEU A 206 6.00 -4.79 1.47
CA LEU A 206 4.82 -5.10 2.27
C LEU A 206 3.56 -5.11 1.41
N ALA A 207 3.47 -4.22 0.41
CA ALA A 207 2.35 -4.19 -0.53
C ALA A 207 2.23 -5.49 -1.35
N ARG A 208 3.35 -6.21 -1.57
CA ARG A 208 3.36 -7.55 -2.19
C ARG A 208 2.61 -8.62 -1.40
N LEU A 209 2.31 -8.40 -0.13
CA LEU A 209 1.46 -9.30 0.66
C LEU A 209 0.01 -9.34 0.15
N GLY A 210 -0.41 -8.34 -0.64
CA GLY A 210 -1.73 -8.28 -1.25
C GLY A 210 -2.86 -7.98 -0.26
N TYR A 211 -2.58 -7.18 0.77
CA TYR A 211 -3.54 -6.56 1.66
C TYR A 211 -3.48 -5.04 1.50
N PRO A 212 -4.58 -4.31 1.78
CA PRO A 212 -4.49 -2.86 2.00
C PRO A 212 -3.41 -2.54 3.03
N LEU A 213 -2.65 -1.47 2.80
CA LEU A 213 -1.56 -1.06 3.67
C LEU A 213 -1.83 0.34 4.22
N MET A 214 -1.95 0.47 5.54
CA MET A 214 -2.06 1.73 6.23
C MET A 214 -0.69 2.23 6.67
N VAL A 215 -0.50 3.54 6.63
CA VAL A 215 0.65 4.20 7.26
C VAL A 215 0.20 5.36 8.13
N ALA A 216 0.83 5.48 9.30
CA ALA A 216 0.59 6.52 10.28
C ALA A 216 1.90 7.25 10.60
N VAL A 217 2.30 8.20 9.76
CA VAL A 217 3.57 8.95 9.92
C VAL A 217 3.39 10.29 10.62
N SER A 218 2.14 10.75 10.76
CA SER A 218 1.79 12.09 11.18
C SER A 218 2.37 12.48 12.53
N ARG A 219 3.15 13.55 12.56
CA ARG A 219 3.82 14.17 13.72
C ARG A 219 4.78 13.26 14.49
N LYS A 220 5.14 12.09 13.95
CA LYS A 220 6.01 11.13 14.65
C LYS A 220 7.43 11.65 14.86
N SER A 221 8.08 11.16 15.93
CA SER A 221 9.39 11.61 16.37
C SER A 221 10.50 11.38 15.36
N TYR A 222 10.41 10.30 14.55
CA TYR A 222 11.42 10.03 13.53
C TYR A 222 11.48 11.14 12.47
N LEU A 223 10.34 11.80 12.16
CA LEU A 223 10.32 12.97 11.26
C LEU A 223 11.08 14.15 11.89
N GLY A 224 10.93 14.34 13.20
CA GLY A 224 11.72 15.35 13.92
C GLY A 224 13.21 15.11 13.80
N VAL A 225 13.66 13.86 13.92
CA VAL A 225 15.06 13.47 13.74
C VAL A 225 15.55 13.68 12.31
N LEU A 226 14.75 13.27 11.32
CA LEU A 226 15.14 13.35 9.89
C LEU A 226 15.18 14.80 9.36
N TYR A 227 14.23 15.63 9.79
CA TYR A 227 14.05 16.98 9.27
C TYR A 227 14.50 18.09 10.23
N GLY A 228 14.99 17.75 11.42
CA GLY A 228 15.42 18.73 12.42
C GLY A 228 14.27 19.55 13.04
N ILE A 229 13.06 18.99 13.13
CA ILE A 229 11.85 19.65 13.62
C ILE A 229 11.51 19.10 15.01
N GLU A 230 11.78 19.87 16.07
CA GLU A 230 11.54 19.42 17.44
C GLU A 230 10.06 19.40 17.82
N ASN A 231 9.32 20.49 17.49
CA ASN A 231 7.91 20.63 17.82
C ASN A 231 7.04 19.72 16.93
N PRO A 232 6.28 18.75 17.49
CA PRO A 232 5.41 17.89 16.69
C PRO A 232 4.36 18.62 15.86
N LEU A 233 3.85 19.77 16.31
CA LEU A 233 2.85 20.57 15.58
C LEU A 233 3.41 21.24 14.33
N GLU A 234 4.72 21.43 14.25
CA GLU A 234 5.41 21.98 13.08
C GLU A 234 5.75 20.91 12.03
N ARG A 235 5.46 19.64 12.32
CA ARG A 235 5.73 18.50 11.40
C ARG A 235 4.61 18.24 10.41
N ASP A 236 3.55 19.04 10.35
CA ASP A 236 2.38 18.74 9.51
C ASP A 236 2.72 18.71 8.02
N ASP A 237 3.58 19.64 7.53
CA ASP A 237 3.97 19.66 6.11
C ASP A 237 4.80 18.43 5.74
N VAL A 238 5.85 18.13 6.49
CA VAL A 238 6.68 16.92 6.23
C VAL A 238 5.88 15.62 6.46
N SER A 239 4.89 15.63 7.35
CA SER A 239 3.97 14.49 7.53
C SER A 239 3.13 14.24 6.28
N ALA A 240 2.64 15.30 5.65
CA ALA A 240 1.85 15.22 4.43
C ALA A 240 2.71 14.75 3.23
N GLU A 241 3.94 15.25 3.09
CA GLU A 241 4.89 14.83 2.06
C GLU A 241 5.31 13.36 2.23
N GLU A 242 5.63 12.92 3.45
CA GLU A 242 5.96 11.51 3.74
C GLU A 242 4.73 10.59 3.54
N SER A 243 3.52 11.09 3.78
CA SER A 243 2.28 10.36 3.48
C SER A 243 2.08 10.17 1.97
N LEU A 244 2.34 11.21 1.16
CA LEU A 244 2.32 11.11 -0.30
C LEU A 244 3.36 10.09 -0.79
N ALA A 245 4.60 10.19 -0.32
CA ALA A 245 5.67 9.24 -0.66
C ALA A 245 5.30 7.80 -0.28
N ALA A 246 4.68 7.59 0.88
CA ALA A 246 4.21 6.28 1.30
C ALA A 246 3.13 5.71 0.36
N VAL A 247 2.19 6.54 -0.11
CA VAL A 247 1.17 6.12 -1.09
C VAL A 247 1.81 5.80 -2.43
N GLU A 248 2.80 6.56 -2.86
CA GLU A 248 3.56 6.26 -4.08
C GLU A 248 4.26 4.90 -4.00
N LEU A 249 4.70 4.50 -2.80
CA LEU A 249 5.35 3.21 -2.52
C LEU A 249 4.39 2.07 -2.17
N GLY A 250 3.08 2.29 -2.23
CA GLY A 250 2.08 1.22 -2.12
C GLY A 250 1.16 1.27 -0.92
N ALA A 251 1.26 2.28 -0.03
CA ALA A 251 0.25 2.50 1.00
C ALA A 251 -1.10 2.86 0.35
N SER A 252 -2.17 2.37 0.95
CA SER A 252 -3.54 2.62 0.49
C SER A 252 -4.31 3.52 1.45
N ILE A 253 -3.95 3.50 2.73
CA ILE A 253 -4.60 4.27 3.79
C ILE A 253 -3.55 5.15 4.47
N VAL A 254 -3.87 6.42 4.67
CA VAL A 254 -3.03 7.39 5.38
C VAL A 254 -3.75 7.86 6.64
N ARG A 255 -3.16 7.59 7.81
CA ARG A 255 -3.68 8.03 9.10
C ARG A 255 -2.96 9.31 9.55
N THR A 256 -3.70 10.41 9.72
CA THR A 256 -3.14 11.76 9.88
C THR A 256 -3.88 12.63 10.89
N HIS A 257 -3.17 13.57 11.56
CA HIS A 257 -3.78 14.61 12.38
C HIS A 257 -4.27 15.82 11.56
N ASN A 258 -3.58 16.17 10.47
CA ASN A 258 -3.93 17.30 9.62
C ASN A 258 -4.46 16.82 8.28
N VAL A 259 -5.79 16.61 8.23
CA VAL A 259 -6.48 16.06 7.07
C VAL A 259 -6.35 17.00 5.87
N ALA A 260 -6.57 18.30 6.06
CA ALA A 260 -6.51 19.28 4.97
C ALA A 260 -5.15 19.31 4.26
N ARG A 261 -4.04 19.28 5.04
CA ARG A 261 -2.67 19.25 4.49
C ARG A 261 -2.39 17.95 3.75
N THR A 262 -2.77 16.82 4.34
CA THR A 262 -2.61 15.50 3.73
C THR A 262 -3.42 15.38 2.44
N ALA A 263 -4.68 15.80 2.43
CA ALA A 263 -5.52 15.82 1.24
C ALA A 263 -4.95 16.73 0.14
N ALA A 264 -4.37 17.87 0.51
CA ALA A 264 -3.70 18.75 -0.43
C ALA A 264 -2.45 18.12 -1.06
N ALA A 265 -1.62 17.43 -0.26
CA ALA A 265 -0.45 16.72 -0.76
C ALA A 265 -0.83 15.58 -1.70
N LEU A 266 -1.84 14.77 -1.34
CA LEU A 266 -2.30 13.64 -2.14
C LEU A 266 -2.92 14.03 -3.50
N ARG A 267 -3.30 15.30 -3.71
CA ARG A 267 -3.66 15.79 -5.06
C ARG A 267 -2.50 15.78 -6.05
N ASN A 268 -1.27 15.71 -5.55
CA ASN A 268 -0.06 15.61 -6.38
C ASN A 268 0.36 14.15 -6.64
N LEU A 269 -0.47 13.17 -6.24
CA LEU A 269 -0.18 11.76 -6.44
C LEU A 269 -0.08 11.45 -7.94
N ARG A 270 1.08 10.93 -8.34
CA ARG A 270 1.28 10.46 -9.72
C ARG A 270 0.58 9.11 -9.92
N PRO A 271 -0.12 8.92 -11.06
CA PRO A 271 -0.68 7.62 -11.41
C PRO A 271 0.39 6.52 -11.44
N TYR A 272 0.01 5.31 -11.10
CA TYR A 272 0.85 4.14 -11.38
C TYR A 272 0.60 3.59 -12.78
N CYS A 273 1.63 2.98 -13.35
CA CYS A 273 1.57 2.31 -14.65
C CYS A 273 2.37 1.01 -14.58
N PHE A 274 1.81 -0.06 -15.13
CA PHE A 274 2.51 -1.33 -15.33
C PHE A 274 3.04 -1.40 -16.75
N VAL A 275 4.34 -1.65 -16.87
CA VAL A 275 5.05 -1.80 -18.15
C VAL A 275 5.57 -3.22 -18.26
N ALA A 276 5.13 -3.96 -19.28
CA ALA A 276 5.75 -5.24 -19.63
C ALA A 276 7.06 -5.02 -20.36
N LEU A 277 8.04 -5.87 -20.08
CA LEU A 277 9.31 -5.92 -20.75
C LEU A 277 9.51 -7.33 -21.33
N GLY A 278 9.95 -7.43 -22.60
CA GLY A 278 10.21 -8.70 -23.27
C GLY A 278 11.41 -8.63 -24.20
N CYS A 279 12.17 -9.71 -24.26
CA CYS A 279 13.35 -9.85 -25.14
C CYS A 279 13.56 -11.32 -25.50
N ASN A 280 13.75 -11.63 -26.79
CA ASN A 280 14.21 -12.96 -27.22
C ASN A 280 15.47 -12.94 -28.08
N VAL A 281 15.96 -11.75 -28.46
CA VAL A 281 17.21 -11.57 -29.18
C VAL A 281 18.15 -10.68 -28.38
N ALA A 282 19.28 -11.20 -27.93
CA ALA A 282 20.30 -10.40 -27.29
C ALA A 282 21.16 -9.69 -28.36
N LEU A 283 21.44 -8.39 -28.17
CA LEU A 283 22.32 -7.62 -29.06
C LEU A 283 23.80 -7.99 -28.91
N VAL A 284 24.20 -8.36 -27.70
CA VAL A 284 25.57 -8.75 -27.35
C VAL A 284 25.47 -9.95 -26.40
N GLY A 285 26.21 -10.99 -26.65
CA GLY A 285 26.27 -12.18 -25.79
C GLY A 285 27.24 -13.21 -26.38
N ASN A 286 27.77 -14.10 -25.54
CA ASN A 286 28.53 -15.24 -25.97
C ASN A 286 27.62 -16.44 -26.24
N PRO A 287 28.01 -17.35 -27.13
CA PRO A 287 27.28 -18.61 -27.30
C PRO A 287 27.15 -19.37 -25.96
N GLY A 288 25.94 -19.74 -25.58
CA GLY A 288 25.64 -20.43 -24.33
C GLY A 288 25.27 -19.50 -23.13
N GLU A 289 25.35 -18.17 -23.32
CA GLU A 289 25.01 -17.15 -22.32
C GLU A 289 23.81 -16.28 -22.80
N GLU A 290 22.99 -16.82 -23.70
CA GLU A 290 21.93 -16.04 -24.36
C GLU A 290 20.86 -15.56 -23.35
N GLN A 291 20.54 -16.33 -22.31
CA GLN A 291 19.57 -15.95 -21.29
C GLN A 291 20.10 -14.81 -20.43
N GLU A 292 21.35 -14.90 -19.97
CA GLU A 292 22.03 -13.86 -19.19
C GLU A 292 22.14 -12.55 -19.97
N ALA A 293 22.44 -12.65 -21.27
CA ALA A 293 22.52 -11.50 -22.16
C ALA A 293 21.17 -10.79 -22.32
N LYS A 294 20.07 -11.55 -22.46
CA LYS A 294 18.70 -11.01 -22.50
C LYS A 294 18.34 -10.33 -21.17
N ILE A 295 18.67 -10.95 -20.02
CA ILE A 295 18.46 -10.37 -18.69
C ILE A 295 19.23 -9.06 -18.53
N ALA A 296 20.52 -9.04 -18.92
CA ALA A 296 21.33 -7.82 -18.85
C ALA A 296 20.75 -6.70 -19.71
N GLN A 297 20.27 -7.02 -20.92
CA GLN A 297 19.64 -6.06 -21.83
C GLN A 297 18.35 -5.48 -21.25
N LEU A 298 17.45 -6.32 -20.70
CA LEU A 298 16.22 -5.85 -20.03
C LEU A 298 16.55 -5.07 -18.75
N SER A 299 17.58 -5.45 -18.00
CA SER A 299 18.02 -4.69 -16.80
C SER A 299 18.46 -3.27 -17.17
N GLN A 300 19.13 -3.10 -18.34
CA GLN A 300 19.47 -1.77 -18.85
C GLN A 300 18.20 -0.97 -19.26
N ALA A 301 17.24 -1.62 -19.92
CA ALA A 301 15.97 -0.98 -20.27
C ALA A 301 15.17 -0.55 -19.03
N ILE A 302 15.19 -1.34 -17.95
CA ILE A 302 14.64 -0.98 -16.63
C ILE A 302 15.36 0.25 -16.06
N GLY A 303 16.70 0.31 -16.20
CA GLY A 303 17.47 1.50 -15.85
C GLY A 303 17.00 2.75 -16.62
N ASP A 304 16.73 2.63 -17.93
CA ASP A 304 16.20 3.73 -18.72
C ASP A 304 14.77 4.15 -18.29
N LEU A 305 13.93 3.18 -17.93
CA LEU A 305 12.59 3.47 -17.34
C LEU A 305 12.71 4.29 -16.05
N SER A 306 13.70 4.00 -15.21
CA SER A 306 13.93 4.73 -13.96
C SER A 306 14.39 6.18 -14.17
N MET A 307 14.85 6.51 -15.38
CA MET A 307 15.34 7.85 -15.76
C MET A 307 14.31 8.67 -16.54
N LEU A 308 13.08 8.16 -16.73
CA LEU A 308 12.02 8.91 -17.39
C LEU A 308 11.69 10.19 -16.61
N PRO A 309 11.43 11.34 -17.30
CA PRO A 309 11.07 12.58 -16.61
C PRO A 309 9.77 12.40 -15.85
N ASP A 310 9.63 13.12 -14.73
CA ASP A 310 8.43 13.08 -13.86
C ASP A 310 7.94 11.67 -13.54
N SER A 311 8.89 10.75 -13.37
CA SER A 311 8.60 9.33 -13.14
C SER A 311 9.49 8.74 -12.06
N GLN A 312 8.99 7.68 -11.43
CA GLN A 312 9.71 6.90 -10.43
C GLN A 312 9.45 5.42 -10.67
N LEU A 313 10.52 4.63 -10.77
CA LEU A 313 10.44 3.17 -10.73
C LEU A 313 10.15 2.75 -9.28
N ILE A 314 9.05 2.04 -9.08
CA ILE A 314 8.59 1.59 -7.75
C ILE A 314 9.03 0.16 -7.49
N ASP A 315 8.78 -0.73 -8.46
CA ASP A 315 9.02 -2.15 -8.29
C ASP A 315 9.27 -2.84 -9.63
N VAL A 316 9.95 -3.98 -9.60
CA VAL A 316 10.18 -4.83 -10.77
C VAL A 316 10.02 -6.30 -10.36
N SER A 317 9.30 -7.05 -11.15
CA SER A 317 9.16 -8.50 -10.94
C SER A 317 10.49 -9.23 -11.13
N SER A 318 10.54 -10.48 -10.76
CA SER A 318 11.55 -11.40 -11.24
C SER A 318 11.51 -11.49 -12.77
N PHE A 319 12.60 -11.98 -13.38
CA PHE A 319 12.62 -12.38 -14.78
C PHE A 319 11.98 -13.75 -14.98
N TYR A 320 11.28 -13.90 -16.09
CA TYR A 320 10.58 -15.14 -16.44
C TYR A 320 11.02 -15.61 -17.82
N ASP A 321 11.37 -16.88 -17.92
CA ASP A 321 11.65 -17.57 -19.17
C ASP A 321 10.34 -18.12 -19.76
N THR A 322 10.08 -17.81 -21.04
CA THR A 322 8.82 -18.19 -21.69
C THR A 322 9.04 -18.70 -23.12
N GLU A 323 8.19 -19.63 -23.52
CA GLU A 323 8.11 -20.05 -24.91
C GLU A 323 7.42 -18.99 -25.77
N PRO A 324 7.76 -18.93 -27.08
CA PRO A 324 7.05 -18.06 -28.00
C PRO A 324 5.54 -18.38 -28.03
N ALA A 325 4.69 -17.36 -27.82
CA ALA A 325 3.25 -17.57 -27.71
C ALA A 325 2.50 -17.61 -29.05
N TYR A 326 3.08 -17.10 -30.14
CA TYR A 326 2.37 -16.91 -31.43
C TYR A 326 3.14 -17.46 -32.62
N LEU A 327 4.40 -17.14 -32.76
CA LEU A 327 5.30 -17.65 -33.80
C LEU A 327 6.27 -18.59 -33.11
N GLU A 328 6.13 -19.89 -33.30
CA GLU A 328 6.86 -20.92 -32.52
C GLU A 328 8.33 -21.04 -32.95
N ASP A 329 8.66 -20.75 -34.22
CA ASP A 329 10.02 -20.85 -34.77
C ASP A 329 10.84 -19.59 -34.45
N GLN A 330 11.10 -19.38 -33.14
CA GLN A 330 11.98 -18.33 -32.61
C GLN A 330 12.48 -18.67 -31.20
N ASP A 331 13.53 -17.96 -30.75
CA ASP A 331 14.12 -18.16 -29.45
C ASP A 331 13.15 -17.86 -28.30
N ARG A 332 13.38 -18.50 -27.15
CA ARG A 332 12.66 -18.26 -25.90
C ARG A 332 12.82 -16.81 -25.46
N PHE A 333 11.78 -16.29 -24.85
CA PHE A 333 11.75 -14.94 -24.33
C PHE A 333 12.20 -14.89 -22.86
N VAL A 334 12.78 -13.76 -22.48
CA VAL A 334 12.87 -13.31 -21.09
C VAL A 334 11.88 -12.17 -20.93
N ASN A 335 11.00 -12.26 -19.94
CA ASN A 335 9.96 -11.26 -19.65
C ASN A 335 10.05 -10.80 -18.20
N ALA A 336 9.60 -9.58 -17.95
CA ALA A 336 9.40 -8.99 -16.63
C ALA A 336 8.27 -7.94 -16.68
N VAL A 337 7.80 -7.50 -15.53
CA VAL A 337 6.89 -6.35 -15.41
C VAL A 337 7.50 -5.34 -14.44
N ALA A 338 7.51 -4.08 -14.85
CA ALA A 338 7.89 -2.96 -14.02
C ALA A 338 6.65 -2.16 -13.59
N LEU A 339 6.62 -1.71 -12.34
CA LEU A 339 5.66 -0.76 -11.80
C LEU A 339 6.35 0.61 -11.69
N ILE A 340 5.80 1.60 -12.36
CA ILE A 340 6.26 3.00 -12.26
C ILE A 340 5.13 3.91 -11.77
N ARG A 341 5.49 5.01 -11.11
CA ARG A 341 4.65 6.20 -10.91
C ARG A 341 5.09 7.27 -11.89
N THR A 342 4.15 7.89 -12.60
CA THR A 342 4.50 8.86 -13.64
C THR A 342 3.43 9.94 -13.81
N GLY A 343 3.88 11.19 -14.00
CA GLY A 343 3.02 12.28 -14.46
C GLY A 343 2.90 12.37 -15.98
N ILE A 344 3.63 11.52 -16.72
CA ILE A 344 3.56 11.46 -18.18
C ILE A 344 2.25 10.79 -18.60
N GLY A 345 1.44 11.46 -19.42
CA GLY A 345 0.21 10.87 -19.95
C GLY A 345 0.48 9.60 -20.79
N PRO A 346 -0.50 8.67 -20.90
CA PRO A 346 -0.28 7.34 -21.51
C PRO A 346 0.27 7.37 -22.94
N HIS A 347 -0.17 8.30 -23.78
CA HIS A 347 0.31 8.41 -25.17
C HIS A 347 1.75 8.93 -25.28
N ASP A 348 2.11 9.88 -24.40
CA ASP A 348 3.48 10.39 -24.35
C ASP A 348 4.41 9.33 -23.74
N LEU A 349 3.93 8.59 -22.73
CA LEU A 349 4.66 7.46 -22.16
C LEU A 349 4.95 6.40 -23.25
N LEU A 350 3.96 6.05 -24.08
CA LEU A 350 4.15 5.12 -25.21
C LEU A 350 5.26 5.60 -26.14
N ALA A 351 5.34 6.92 -26.41
CA ALA A 351 6.41 7.47 -27.23
C ALA A 351 7.80 7.34 -26.58
N TYR A 352 7.89 7.54 -25.25
CA TYR A 352 9.14 7.28 -24.51
C TYR A 352 9.54 5.81 -24.53
N LEU A 353 8.57 4.89 -24.35
CA LEU A 353 8.84 3.45 -24.42
C LEU A 353 9.37 3.06 -25.79
N HIS A 354 8.77 3.56 -26.88
CA HIS A 354 9.29 3.36 -28.23
C HIS A 354 10.70 3.93 -28.44
N ALA A 355 11.04 5.05 -27.81
CA ALA A 355 12.38 5.61 -27.87
C ALA A 355 13.42 4.68 -27.17
N ILE A 356 13.04 4.09 -26.02
CA ILE A 356 13.86 3.08 -25.33
C ILE A 356 14.03 1.84 -26.21
N GLU A 357 12.95 1.29 -26.78
CA GLU A 357 13.03 0.14 -27.71
C GLU A 357 13.97 0.40 -28.87
N ASN A 358 13.87 1.58 -29.49
CA ASN A 358 14.74 1.96 -30.62
C ASN A 358 16.21 2.05 -30.20
N LYS A 359 16.52 2.51 -28.98
CA LYS A 359 17.87 2.53 -28.42
C LYS A 359 18.46 1.12 -28.35
N TYR A 360 17.63 0.10 -28.08
CA TYR A 360 18.01 -1.31 -28.06
C TYR A 360 17.80 -2.00 -29.42
N GLY A 361 17.83 -1.24 -30.52
CA GLY A 361 17.88 -1.78 -31.87
C GLY A 361 16.63 -2.52 -32.32
N ARG A 362 15.46 -2.21 -31.75
CA ARG A 362 14.20 -2.81 -32.19
C ARG A 362 13.89 -2.44 -33.64
N VAL A 363 13.74 -3.47 -34.49
CA VAL A 363 13.29 -3.31 -35.89
C VAL A 363 11.97 -4.06 -36.05
N ARG A 364 10.89 -3.34 -36.38
CA ARG A 364 9.55 -3.93 -36.60
C ARG A 364 9.45 -4.47 -38.02
N THR A 365 9.83 -5.73 -38.26
CA THR A 365 9.79 -6.39 -39.58
C THR A 365 8.58 -7.30 -39.74
N VAL A 366 8.29 -8.14 -38.74
CA VAL A 366 7.22 -9.13 -38.75
C VAL A 366 6.38 -8.99 -37.49
N ARG A 367 5.04 -9.09 -37.63
CA ARG A 367 4.14 -9.09 -36.46
C ARG A 367 4.44 -10.33 -35.59
N ASN A 368 4.62 -10.13 -34.29
CA ASN A 368 5.03 -11.15 -33.30
C ASN A 368 6.39 -11.82 -33.58
N GLY A 369 7.25 -11.21 -34.40
CA GLY A 369 8.58 -11.70 -34.70
C GLY A 369 9.60 -11.45 -33.57
N PRO A 370 10.88 -11.83 -33.80
CA PRO A 370 11.96 -11.65 -32.84
C PRO A 370 12.14 -10.19 -32.40
N ARG A 371 12.46 -9.96 -31.12
CA ARG A 371 12.56 -8.62 -30.53
C ARG A 371 13.78 -8.52 -29.61
N THR A 372 14.54 -7.47 -29.83
CA THR A 372 15.64 -7.11 -28.94
C THR A 372 15.13 -6.49 -27.62
N CYS A 373 14.12 -5.67 -27.70
CA CYS A 373 13.45 -5.06 -26.57
C CYS A 373 11.99 -4.73 -26.95
N ASP A 374 11.03 -5.15 -26.13
CA ASP A 374 9.61 -4.89 -26.28
C ASP A 374 9.08 -4.29 -24.98
N LEU A 375 8.46 -3.12 -25.06
CA LEU A 375 7.94 -2.39 -23.91
C LEU A 375 6.46 -2.03 -24.17
N ASP A 376 5.56 -2.70 -23.47
CA ASP A 376 4.12 -2.48 -23.61
C ASP A 376 3.52 -1.90 -22.31
N ILE A 377 2.67 -0.87 -22.40
CA ILE A 377 1.84 -0.42 -21.29
C ILE A 377 0.76 -1.46 -21.04
N LEU A 378 0.76 -2.09 -19.88
CA LEU A 378 -0.23 -3.12 -19.53
C LEU A 378 -1.50 -2.50 -18.94
N ASP A 379 -1.33 -1.62 -17.97
CA ASP A 379 -2.41 -0.94 -17.27
C ASP A 379 -1.92 0.42 -16.77
N TYR A 380 -2.80 1.42 -16.78
CA TYR A 380 -2.51 2.76 -16.31
C TYR A 380 -3.63 3.20 -15.37
N GLN A 381 -3.30 3.56 -14.14
CA GLN A 381 -4.26 3.80 -13.05
C GLN A 381 -5.44 4.68 -13.49
N CYS A 382 -6.65 4.14 -13.36
CA CYS A 382 -7.92 4.82 -13.65
C CYS A 382 -8.03 5.40 -15.08
N TYR A 383 -7.23 4.91 -16.03
CA TYR A 383 -7.27 5.37 -17.40
C TYR A 383 -7.63 4.23 -18.37
N VAL A 384 -8.77 4.39 -19.04
CA VAL A 384 -9.25 3.45 -20.07
C VAL A 384 -9.29 4.18 -21.39
N CYS A 385 -8.72 3.60 -22.42
CA CYS A 385 -8.81 4.11 -23.81
C CYS A 385 -8.79 2.97 -24.82
N ASP A 386 -9.38 3.24 -25.99
CA ASP A 386 -9.34 2.36 -27.15
C ASP A 386 -9.28 3.23 -28.41
N ASP A 387 -8.06 3.54 -28.84
CA ASP A 387 -7.83 4.33 -30.05
C ASP A 387 -6.78 3.66 -30.97
N GLU A 388 -6.51 4.28 -32.13
CA GLU A 388 -5.62 3.71 -33.16
C GLU A 388 -4.18 3.45 -32.67
N LYS A 389 -3.73 4.16 -31.61
CA LYS A 389 -2.35 4.10 -31.12
C LYS A 389 -2.21 3.29 -29.84
N LEU A 390 -3.26 3.30 -28.99
CA LEU A 390 -3.17 2.75 -27.64
C LEU A 390 -4.53 2.22 -27.19
N THR A 391 -4.54 0.98 -26.70
CA THR A 391 -5.68 0.38 -25.99
C THR A 391 -5.26 0.07 -24.57
N LEU A 392 -5.96 0.61 -23.56
CA LEU A 392 -5.72 0.37 -22.14
C LEU A 392 -7.03 0.03 -21.42
N PRO A 393 -7.02 -0.94 -20.52
CA PRO A 393 -5.92 -1.90 -20.24
C PRO A 393 -5.51 -2.67 -21.49
N HIS A 394 -4.27 -3.17 -21.51
CA HIS A 394 -3.77 -3.92 -22.68
C HIS A 394 -4.67 -5.12 -23.00
N PRO A 395 -5.22 -5.25 -24.21
CA PRO A 395 -6.34 -6.15 -24.55
C PRO A 395 -6.07 -7.64 -24.31
N ARG A 396 -4.81 -8.05 -24.21
CA ARG A 396 -4.39 -9.45 -24.00
C ARG A 396 -3.65 -9.66 -22.67
N LEU A 397 -3.73 -8.73 -21.75
CA LEU A 397 -2.99 -8.82 -20.48
C LEU A 397 -3.37 -10.09 -19.72
N THR A 398 -4.67 -10.33 -19.53
CA THR A 398 -5.20 -11.42 -18.70
C THR A 398 -5.08 -12.81 -19.34
N GLU A 399 -4.80 -12.90 -20.64
CA GLU A 399 -4.66 -14.16 -21.37
C GLU A 399 -3.23 -14.74 -21.30
N ARG A 400 -2.22 -13.90 -20.94
CA ARG A 400 -0.80 -14.20 -21.07
C ARG A 400 -0.12 -14.45 -19.73
N ASP A 401 0.41 -15.63 -19.52
CA ASP A 401 1.11 -15.99 -18.29
C ASP A 401 2.34 -15.10 -18.03
N PHE A 402 3.06 -14.73 -19.10
CA PHE A 402 4.24 -13.87 -19.03
C PHE A 402 3.94 -12.38 -18.71
N THR A 403 2.66 -12.00 -18.62
CA THR A 403 2.21 -10.71 -18.10
C THR A 403 1.53 -10.86 -16.74
N VAL A 404 0.67 -11.87 -16.58
CA VAL A 404 -0.11 -12.11 -15.35
C VAL A 404 0.78 -12.48 -14.17
N LYS A 405 1.65 -13.49 -14.30
CA LYS A 405 2.53 -13.93 -13.21
C LYS A 405 3.45 -12.82 -12.70
N PRO A 406 4.23 -12.14 -13.57
CA PRO A 406 5.10 -11.05 -13.10
C PRO A 406 4.31 -9.88 -12.50
N LEU A 407 3.13 -9.53 -13.04
CA LEU A 407 2.29 -8.47 -12.50
C LEU A 407 1.78 -8.84 -11.10
N LEU A 408 1.26 -10.06 -10.93
CA LEU A 408 0.76 -10.54 -9.64
C LEU A 408 1.87 -10.77 -8.60
N GLU A 409 3.11 -10.99 -9.03
CA GLU A 409 4.27 -11.04 -8.12
C GLU A 409 4.48 -9.70 -7.40
N ILE A 410 4.37 -8.58 -8.12
CA ILE A 410 4.60 -7.24 -7.57
C ILE A 410 3.32 -6.57 -7.07
N ARG A 411 2.14 -7.01 -7.54
CA ARG A 411 0.84 -6.46 -7.12
C ARG A 411 -0.22 -7.54 -7.03
N PRO A 412 -0.21 -8.38 -5.99
CA PRO A 412 -1.24 -9.40 -5.79
C PRO A 412 -2.64 -8.78 -5.70
N GLY A 413 -3.63 -9.44 -6.31
CA GLY A 413 -5.01 -8.97 -6.30
C GLY A 413 -5.24 -7.67 -7.08
N HIS A 414 -4.40 -7.37 -8.08
CA HIS A 414 -4.56 -6.19 -8.93
C HIS A 414 -5.89 -6.23 -9.69
N VAL A 415 -6.53 -5.07 -9.76
CA VAL A 415 -7.73 -4.82 -10.57
C VAL A 415 -7.39 -3.74 -11.57
N LEU A 416 -7.59 -4.02 -12.86
CA LEU A 416 -7.29 -3.14 -13.97
C LEU A 416 -8.12 -1.84 -13.92
N ALA A 417 -7.72 -0.85 -14.71
CA ALA A 417 -8.40 0.43 -14.79
C ALA A 417 -9.89 0.31 -15.14
N ASP A 418 -10.27 -0.68 -15.96
CA ASP A 418 -11.65 -0.97 -16.35
C ASP A 418 -12.45 -1.79 -15.32
N GLY A 419 -11.84 -2.17 -14.19
CA GLY A 419 -12.45 -2.99 -13.14
C GLY A 419 -12.26 -4.49 -13.30
N THR A 420 -11.58 -4.97 -14.35
CA THR A 420 -11.30 -6.40 -14.54
C THR A 420 -10.26 -6.91 -13.54
N PRO A 421 -10.54 -7.95 -12.73
CA PRO A 421 -9.54 -8.53 -11.84
C PRO A 421 -8.49 -9.32 -12.64
N VAL A 422 -7.21 -9.17 -12.26
CA VAL A 422 -6.12 -9.99 -12.80
C VAL A 422 -6.03 -11.27 -11.98
N THR A 423 -6.27 -12.40 -12.64
CA THR A 423 -6.21 -13.73 -12.01
C THR A 423 -5.46 -14.73 -12.87
N PRO A 424 -4.85 -15.78 -12.29
CA PRO A 424 -4.23 -16.85 -13.07
C PRO A 424 -5.22 -17.65 -13.92
N ASP A 425 -6.51 -17.67 -13.54
CA ASP A 425 -7.54 -18.50 -14.16
C ASP A 425 -7.86 -18.09 -15.61
N GLY A 426 -7.58 -16.83 -15.99
CA GLY A 426 -7.76 -16.31 -17.35
C GLY A 426 -6.64 -16.65 -18.33
N VAL A 427 -5.55 -17.23 -17.83
CA VAL A 427 -4.35 -17.50 -18.64
C VAL A 427 -4.57 -18.64 -19.61
N THR A 428 -4.32 -18.41 -20.90
CA THR A 428 -4.50 -19.41 -21.96
C THR A 428 -3.23 -19.68 -22.77
N LEU A 429 -2.19 -18.86 -22.64
CA LEU A 429 -0.97 -18.97 -23.45
C LEU A 429 0.27 -18.35 -22.78
N GLY A 430 1.43 -18.65 -23.33
CA GLY A 430 2.70 -18.01 -22.95
C GLY A 430 3.18 -18.38 -21.57
N TRP A 431 3.14 -19.67 -21.21
CA TRP A 431 3.53 -20.20 -19.91
C TRP A 431 4.90 -19.72 -19.48
N ALA A 432 4.98 -19.13 -18.30
CA ALA A 432 6.15 -18.46 -17.78
C ALA A 432 6.73 -19.21 -16.57
N ASN A 433 8.05 -19.43 -16.60
CA ASN A 433 8.80 -20.01 -15.50
C ASN A 433 9.72 -18.93 -14.91
N LYS A 434 9.64 -18.74 -13.60
CA LYS A 434 10.52 -17.80 -12.90
C LYS A 434 11.99 -18.25 -13.03
N ILE A 435 12.86 -17.32 -13.39
CA ILE A 435 14.30 -17.56 -13.46
C ILE A 435 14.87 -17.38 -12.06
N GLU A 436 15.38 -18.45 -11.47
CA GLU A 436 16.11 -18.39 -10.21
C GLU A 436 17.49 -17.81 -10.45
N ARG A 437 17.82 -16.72 -9.76
CA ARG A 437 19.19 -16.20 -9.74
C ARG A 437 19.97 -17.08 -8.77
N HIS A 438 20.92 -17.85 -9.28
CA HIS A 438 21.94 -18.43 -8.42
C HIS A 438 22.79 -17.27 -7.87
N ALA A 439 22.79 -17.13 -6.53
CA ALA A 439 23.51 -16.10 -5.80
C ALA A 439 25.03 -16.20 -6.00
#